data_d431d67bb9eea72a3852ac7c9c3582e7
#
_entry.id   d431d67bb9eea72a3852ac7c9c3582e7
#
_cell.length_a   1.000
_cell.length_b   1.000
_cell.length_c   1.000
_cell.angle_alpha   90.00
_cell.angle_beta   90.00
_cell.angle_gamma   90.00
#
_symmetry.space_group_name_H-M   'P 1'
#
loop_
_entity.id
_entity.type
_entity.pdbx_description
1 polymer ?
#
loop_
_entity_poly.entity_id
_entity_poly.type
_entity_poly.pdbx_seq_one_letter_code
_entity_poly.pdbx_strand_id
1 'polypeptide(L)'
;MRLTTIVTVHHHYEFGRAGFESSQQTRMNLAKMNGFDYVHLITSPQLVGYDECFRSIGFDYGSIYALDEVFMGVSAKKIDQLHYQYIRDGSIVGEARYDKDCTVAPVPMWVYARDNLVFTEESLAVWYLSEHIKDAVIFRDESRIPMPKLVRFTKMLNLPYYEVIHHSVLEDGFLPGLSRKVSYVVANERLAQELADMGYHSQFLPPMCVREKDIAIRTVTPVRRYVWSAHMGDYKNFAQALRVMNRLIDTSITLDVYGGTQEDFDKHCAVIGGCPPNVTYRGLVVRVPYEEYDGFLSTSHHELFSNACIEAMASGLKCVVTDIKYPFRDYATDSRGEVSLAYTDDEFVTCLRELQDSVFHTVYQNELVRKYTYERWASRFSRMCSR
;
A
#
# COMPACT_ATOMS: atom_id res chain seq x y z
N MET A 1 3.97 17.29 28.65
CA MET A 1 3.31 17.31 27.34
C MET A 1 2.79 15.90 27.10
N ARG A 2 1.48 15.67 26.94
CA ARG A 2 0.99 14.32 26.59
C ARG A 2 1.42 14.05 25.16
N LEU A 3 2.00 12.89 24.91
CA LEU A 3 2.34 12.44 23.58
C LEU A 3 1.05 12.09 22.83
N THR A 4 0.87 12.61 21.63
CA THR A 4 -0.23 12.22 20.75
C THR A 4 -0.03 10.78 20.33
N THR A 5 -1.05 9.96 20.43
CA THR A 5 -1.02 8.56 19.95
C THR A 5 -1.56 8.50 18.53
N ILE A 6 -0.78 7.96 17.60
CA ILE A 6 -1.26 7.64 16.26
C ILE A 6 -1.84 6.23 16.29
N VAL A 7 -3.10 6.10 15.94
CA VAL A 7 -3.79 4.81 15.90
C VAL A 7 -4.13 4.47 14.45
N THR A 8 -3.66 3.33 13.98
CA THR A 8 -4.09 2.75 12.70
C THR A 8 -5.07 1.61 12.99
N VAL A 9 -6.25 1.67 12.40
CA VAL A 9 -7.27 0.62 12.47
C VAL A 9 -7.35 -0.08 11.13
N HIS A 10 -7.14 -1.39 11.12
CA HIS A 10 -7.14 -2.22 9.92
C HIS A 10 -8.10 -3.40 10.07
N HIS A 11 -8.93 -3.63 9.03
CA HIS A 11 -9.90 -4.72 9.02
C HIS A 11 -9.24 -6.09 8.86
N HIS A 12 -8.43 -6.24 7.81
CA HIS A 12 -7.81 -7.51 7.45
C HIS A 12 -6.38 -7.28 7.00
N TYR A 13 -5.46 -8.08 7.50
CA TYR A 13 -4.07 -8.00 7.11
C TYR A 13 -3.68 -9.22 6.27
N GLU A 14 -3.37 -9.00 5.00
CA GLU A 14 -2.76 -10.01 4.15
C GLU A 14 -1.27 -9.69 4.01
N PHE A 15 -0.43 -10.50 4.65
CA PHE A 15 1.01 -10.41 4.51
C PHE A 15 1.43 -10.56 3.04
N GLY A 16 2.35 -9.70 2.58
CA GLY A 16 2.84 -9.70 1.20
C GLY A 16 2.08 -8.77 0.25
N ARG A 17 1.12 -7.97 0.72
CA ARG A 17 0.53 -6.87 -0.04
C ARG A 17 1.31 -5.57 0.18
N ALA A 18 2.45 -5.46 -0.46
CA ALA A 18 3.44 -4.39 -0.29
C ALA A 18 2.89 -2.95 -0.22
N GLY A 19 1.78 -2.65 -0.90
CA GLY A 19 1.18 -1.31 -0.90
C GLY A 19 0.60 -0.90 0.45
N PHE A 20 -0.13 -1.78 1.12
CA PHE A 20 -0.69 -1.53 2.45
C PHE A 20 0.38 -1.45 3.51
N GLU A 21 1.31 -2.41 3.49
CA GLU A 21 2.43 -2.49 4.42
C GLU A 21 3.26 -1.21 4.37
N SER A 22 3.62 -0.74 3.18
CA SER A 22 4.38 0.50 2.98
C SER A 22 3.67 1.72 3.56
N SER A 23 2.35 1.83 3.38
CA SER A 23 1.55 2.96 3.91
C SER A 23 1.56 2.98 5.43
N GLN A 24 1.39 1.82 6.06
CA GLN A 24 1.39 1.70 7.52
C GLN A 24 2.79 1.92 8.09
N GLN A 25 3.83 1.33 7.49
CA GLN A 25 5.22 1.57 7.87
C GLN A 25 5.59 3.05 7.74
N THR A 26 5.13 3.72 6.69
CA THR A 26 5.38 5.15 6.52
C THR A 26 4.76 5.96 7.65
N ARG A 27 3.50 5.70 8.03
CA ARG A 27 2.86 6.37 9.17
C ARG A 27 3.57 6.08 10.49
N MET A 28 3.96 4.82 10.72
CA MET A 28 4.72 4.41 11.90
C MET A 28 6.06 5.15 11.98
N ASN A 29 6.83 5.21 10.90
CA ASN A 29 8.11 5.90 10.86
C ASN A 29 7.96 7.42 11.06
N LEU A 30 6.94 8.03 10.46
CA LEU A 30 6.62 9.44 10.67
C LEU A 30 6.19 9.73 12.12
N ALA A 31 5.43 8.83 12.75
CA ALA A 31 5.10 8.91 14.16
C ALA A 31 6.36 8.84 15.05
N LYS A 32 7.23 7.85 14.79
CA LYS A 32 8.52 7.69 15.49
C LYS A 32 9.40 8.95 15.39
N MET A 33 9.52 9.52 14.19
CA MET A 33 10.31 10.75 13.96
C MET A 33 9.77 11.98 14.70
N ASN A 34 8.46 12.03 14.93
CA ASN A 34 7.80 13.11 15.65
C ASN A 34 7.66 12.84 17.17
N GLY A 35 8.13 11.71 17.66
CA GLY A 35 7.99 11.32 19.07
C GLY A 35 6.55 11.02 19.47
N PHE A 36 5.68 10.65 18.53
CA PHE A 36 4.32 10.21 18.79
C PHE A 36 4.30 8.72 19.15
N ASP A 37 3.40 8.33 20.05
CA ASP A 37 3.13 6.91 20.24
C ASP A 37 2.43 6.35 19.01
N TYR A 38 2.64 5.05 18.72
CA TYR A 38 1.99 4.38 17.58
C TYR A 38 1.32 3.10 18.03
N VAL A 39 0.06 2.94 17.64
CA VAL A 39 -0.75 1.75 17.93
C VAL A 39 -1.39 1.25 16.65
N HIS A 40 -1.18 -0.01 16.34
CA HIS A 40 -1.81 -0.70 15.21
C HIS A 40 -2.88 -1.66 15.73
N LEU A 41 -4.12 -1.44 15.36
CA LEU A 41 -5.27 -2.25 15.74
C LEU A 41 -5.74 -3.09 14.56
N ILE A 42 -5.76 -4.40 14.73
CA ILE A 42 -6.28 -5.36 13.76
C ILE A 42 -7.64 -5.81 14.25
N THR A 43 -8.69 -5.62 13.46
CA THR A 43 -10.07 -5.87 13.85
C THR A 43 -10.61 -7.23 13.40
N SER A 44 -9.96 -7.89 12.44
CA SER A 44 -10.31 -9.26 12.03
C SER A 44 -9.43 -10.29 12.75
N PRO A 45 -9.87 -11.56 12.90
CA PRO A 45 -9.04 -12.61 13.47
C PRO A 45 -7.77 -12.83 12.66
N GLN A 46 -6.65 -12.97 13.35
CA GLN A 46 -5.35 -13.18 12.74
C GLN A 46 -4.77 -14.56 13.13
N LEU A 47 -3.78 -15.00 12.36
CA LEU A 47 -3.03 -16.21 12.69
C LEU A 47 -2.16 -15.98 13.93
N VAL A 48 -1.89 -17.05 14.67
CA VAL A 48 -0.94 -17.04 15.79
C VAL A 48 0.42 -16.53 15.33
N GLY A 49 1.06 -15.68 16.14
CA GLY A 49 2.38 -15.13 15.83
C GLY A 49 2.37 -13.85 14.96
N TYR A 50 1.23 -13.17 14.85
CA TYR A 50 1.10 -11.92 14.07
C TYR A 50 2.12 -10.85 14.49
N ASP A 51 2.43 -10.66 15.76
CA ASP A 51 3.40 -9.65 16.23
C ASP A 51 4.81 -9.94 15.67
N GLU A 52 5.25 -11.18 15.70
CA GLU A 52 6.53 -11.61 15.12
C GLU A 52 6.55 -11.39 13.60
N CYS A 53 5.47 -11.74 12.91
CA CYS A 53 5.32 -11.49 11.48
C CYS A 53 5.42 -9.99 11.16
N PHE A 54 4.70 -9.13 11.89
CA PHE A 54 4.77 -7.68 11.70
C PHE A 54 6.18 -7.13 11.96
N ARG A 55 6.87 -7.60 13.01
CA ARG A 55 8.26 -7.21 13.31
C ARG A 55 9.21 -7.63 12.19
N SER A 56 9.04 -8.83 11.63
CA SER A 56 9.89 -9.34 10.55
C SER A 56 9.82 -8.52 9.26
N ILE A 57 8.69 -7.86 8.99
CA ILE A 57 8.49 -6.97 7.83
C ILE A 57 8.74 -5.48 8.14
N GLY A 58 9.34 -5.17 9.30
CA GLY A 58 9.84 -3.83 9.62
C GLY A 58 8.92 -2.96 10.47
N PHE A 59 7.89 -3.53 11.13
CA PHE A 59 7.12 -2.82 12.15
C PHE A 59 7.87 -2.83 13.49
N ASP A 60 8.86 -1.97 13.61
CA ASP A 60 9.81 -1.93 14.73
C ASP A 60 9.47 -0.91 15.82
N TYR A 61 8.35 -0.20 15.69
CA TYR A 61 7.94 0.86 16.60
C TYR A 61 6.46 0.77 16.98
N GLY A 62 6.16 1.09 18.25
CA GLY A 62 4.78 1.09 18.76
C GLY A 62 4.27 -0.30 19.13
N SER A 63 2.97 -0.40 19.34
CA SER A 63 2.26 -1.61 19.77
C SER A 63 1.32 -2.12 18.67
N ILE A 64 1.19 -3.44 18.58
CA ILE A 64 0.32 -4.12 17.62
C ILE A 64 -0.65 -5.00 18.42
N TYR A 65 -1.96 -4.83 18.19
CA TYR A 65 -3.00 -5.56 18.90
C TYR A 65 -3.98 -6.21 17.93
N ALA A 66 -4.16 -7.53 18.03
CA ALA A 66 -5.31 -8.22 17.49
C ALA A 66 -6.46 -8.04 18.48
N LEU A 67 -7.47 -7.26 18.12
CA LEU A 67 -8.53 -6.84 19.05
C LEU A 67 -9.39 -8.00 19.53
N ASP A 68 -9.56 -9.02 18.70
CA ASP A 68 -10.26 -10.26 19.06
C ASP A 68 -9.55 -10.99 20.21
N GLU A 69 -8.22 -11.17 20.13
CA GLU A 69 -7.43 -11.82 21.19
C GLU A 69 -7.40 -10.99 22.47
N VAL A 70 -7.23 -9.66 22.35
CA VAL A 70 -7.27 -8.75 23.50
C VAL A 70 -8.64 -8.80 24.19
N PHE A 71 -9.74 -8.78 23.41
CA PHE A 71 -11.10 -8.83 23.94
C PHE A 71 -11.42 -10.17 24.61
N MET A 72 -11.02 -11.29 24.00
CA MET A 72 -11.26 -12.64 24.53
C MET A 72 -10.27 -13.01 25.63
N GLY A 73 -9.11 -12.36 25.71
CA GLY A 73 -8.05 -12.63 26.68
C GLY A 73 -7.33 -13.95 26.47
N VAL A 74 -7.42 -14.51 25.25
CA VAL A 74 -6.77 -15.77 24.83
C VAL A 74 -6.55 -15.77 23.33
N SER A 75 -5.60 -16.59 22.86
CA SER A 75 -5.34 -16.73 21.43
C SER A 75 -6.43 -17.48 20.69
N ALA A 76 -6.63 -17.10 19.44
CA ALA A 76 -7.61 -17.73 18.56
C ALA A 76 -7.10 -19.04 17.97
N LYS A 77 -8.00 -20.02 17.82
CA LYS A 77 -7.79 -21.24 17.05
C LYS A 77 -8.64 -21.20 15.78
N LYS A 78 -7.99 -21.26 14.62
CA LYS A 78 -8.69 -21.34 13.33
C LYS A 78 -9.37 -22.70 13.20
N ILE A 79 -10.68 -22.70 12.95
CA ILE A 79 -11.49 -23.90 12.69
C ILE A 79 -11.62 -24.09 11.17
N ASP A 80 -11.98 -23.03 10.45
CA ASP A 80 -12.02 -22.98 8.98
C ASP A 80 -11.75 -21.54 8.49
N GLN A 81 -11.92 -21.27 7.20
CA GLN A 81 -11.64 -19.95 6.62
C GLN A 81 -12.53 -18.83 7.17
N LEU A 82 -13.69 -19.16 7.69
CA LEU A 82 -14.72 -18.21 8.13
C LEU A 82 -15.08 -18.35 9.62
N HIS A 83 -14.34 -19.18 10.37
CA HIS A 83 -14.65 -19.46 11.77
C HIS A 83 -13.38 -19.65 12.62
N TYR A 84 -13.31 -18.95 13.75
CA TYR A 84 -12.29 -19.04 14.79
C TYR A 84 -12.92 -19.31 16.14
N GLN A 85 -12.25 -20.09 16.99
CA GLN A 85 -12.65 -20.31 18.38
C GLN A 85 -11.55 -19.85 19.33
N TYR A 86 -11.95 -19.31 20.47
CA TYR A 86 -11.09 -18.85 21.56
C TYR A 86 -11.19 -19.87 22.69
N ILE A 87 -10.07 -20.46 23.07
CA ILE A 87 -10.03 -21.60 24.01
C ILE A 87 -9.18 -21.23 25.21
N ARG A 88 -9.75 -21.41 26.41
CA ARG A 88 -9.06 -21.27 27.69
C ARG A 88 -9.26 -22.57 28.49
N ASP A 89 -8.14 -23.17 28.95
CA ASP A 89 -8.15 -24.40 29.75
C ASP A 89 -9.02 -25.54 29.14
N GLY A 90 -8.97 -25.67 27.81
CA GLY A 90 -9.73 -26.67 27.07
C GLY A 90 -11.20 -26.31 26.80
N SER A 91 -11.69 -25.19 27.33
CA SER A 91 -13.07 -24.71 27.13
C SER A 91 -13.16 -23.62 26.12
N ILE A 92 -14.19 -23.59 25.26
CA ILE A 92 -14.49 -22.51 24.35
C ILE A 92 -15.05 -21.34 25.16
N VAL A 93 -14.35 -20.20 25.16
CA VAL A 93 -14.75 -18.96 25.86
C VAL A 93 -15.35 -17.91 24.93
N GLY A 94 -15.27 -18.13 23.63
CA GLY A 94 -15.86 -17.25 22.63
C GLY A 94 -15.60 -17.77 21.21
N GLU A 95 -16.19 -17.11 20.22
CA GLU A 95 -15.98 -17.41 18.82
C GLU A 95 -16.03 -16.16 17.94
N ALA A 96 -15.43 -16.21 16.76
CA ALA A 96 -15.55 -15.23 15.69
C ALA A 96 -15.97 -15.93 14.41
N ARG A 97 -16.98 -15.40 13.73
CA ARG A 97 -17.49 -15.91 12.45
C ARG A 97 -17.56 -14.78 11.43
N TYR A 98 -17.17 -15.07 10.21
CA TYR A 98 -17.39 -14.17 9.08
C TYR A 98 -18.81 -14.38 8.55
N ASP A 99 -19.65 -13.39 8.68
CA ASP A 99 -21.05 -13.43 8.29
C ASP A 99 -21.30 -12.50 7.10
N LYS A 100 -21.64 -13.09 5.93
CA LYS A 100 -21.99 -12.36 4.71
C LYS A 100 -23.38 -11.75 4.77
N ASP A 101 -24.28 -12.36 5.51
CA ASP A 101 -25.67 -11.98 5.64
C ASP A 101 -25.95 -11.37 7.01
N CYS A 102 -24.94 -10.79 7.63
CA CYS A 102 -24.96 -10.32 9.00
C CYS A 102 -26.13 -9.34 9.26
N THR A 103 -27.09 -9.75 10.07
CA THR A 103 -28.22 -8.91 10.49
C THR A 103 -27.80 -7.77 11.42
N VAL A 104 -26.61 -7.86 12.02
CA VAL A 104 -26.06 -6.89 12.96
C VAL A 104 -25.30 -5.78 12.21
N ALA A 105 -24.78 -6.07 11.03
CA ALA A 105 -24.08 -5.11 10.17
C ALA A 105 -24.50 -5.30 8.71
N PRO A 106 -24.76 -4.20 7.98
CA PRO A 106 -25.26 -4.28 6.60
C PRO A 106 -24.18 -4.68 5.57
N VAL A 107 -22.97 -5.00 6.02
CA VAL A 107 -21.81 -5.35 5.18
C VAL A 107 -21.17 -6.61 5.74
N PRO A 108 -20.69 -7.54 4.89
CA PRO A 108 -19.96 -8.71 5.33
C PRO A 108 -18.81 -8.33 6.25
N MET A 109 -18.78 -8.86 7.46
CA MET A 109 -17.75 -8.58 8.45
C MET A 109 -17.65 -9.69 9.49
N TRP A 110 -16.57 -9.66 10.28
CA TRP A 110 -16.41 -10.55 11.41
C TRP A 110 -17.34 -10.18 12.55
N VAL A 111 -18.02 -11.19 13.10
CA VAL A 111 -18.88 -11.10 14.27
C VAL A 111 -18.26 -11.94 15.39
N TYR A 112 -18.11 -11.32 16.55
CA TYR A 112 -17.52 -11.92 17.74
C TYR A 112 -18.60 -12.19 18.78
N ALA A 113 -18.57 -13.36 19.40
CA ALA A 113 -19.49 -13.73 20.47
C ALA A 113 -18.73 -14.11 21.74
N ARG A 114 -19.09 -13.48 22.87
CA ARG A 114 -18.57 -13.76 24.20
C ARG A 114 -19.67 -13.53 25.23
N ASP A 115 -19.83 -14.46 26.17
CA ASP A 115 -20.79 -14.35 27.29
C ASP A 115 -22.24 -14.00 26.82
N ASN A 116 -22.70 -14.59 25.71
CA ASN A 116 -23.96 -14.32 25.03
C ASN A 116 -24.11 -12.89 24.45
N LEU A 117 -23.04 -12.12 24.39
CA LEU A 117 -22.99 -10.83 23.73
C LEU A 117 -22.36 -10.96 22.34
N VAL A 118 -22.89 -10.21 21.40
CA VAL A 118 -22.40 -10.17 20.02
C VAL A 118 -21.75 -8.82 19.76
N PHE A 119 -20.54 -8.85 19.24
CA PHE A 119 -19.75 -7.67 18.89
C PHE A 119 -19.41 -7.71 17.40
N THR A 120 -19.33 -6.56 16.77
CA THR A 120 -18.77 -6.41 15.42
C THR A 120 -17.36 -5.84 15.55
N GLU A 121 -16.57 -5.95 14.48
CA GLU A 121 -15.24 -5.34 14.39
C GLU A 121 -15.22 -3.87 14.79
N GLU A 122 -16.21 -3.13 14.29
CA GLU A 122 -16.40 -1.72 14.64
C GLU A 122 -16.61 -1.50 16.14
N SER A 123 -17.41 -2.37 16.77
CA SER A 123 -17.68 -2.30 18.21
C SER A 123 -16.44 -2.63 19.03
N LEU A 124 -15.60 -3.57 18.57
CA LEU A 124 -14.32 -3.88 19.22
C LEU A 124 -13.35 -2.70 19.13
N ALA A 125 -13.24 -2.05 17.98
CA ALA A 125 -12.41 -0.87 17.82
C ALA A 125 -12.86 0.27 18.75
N VAL A 126 -14.17 0.55 18.80
CA VAL A 126 -14.73 1.56 19.71
C VAL A 126 -14.47 1.21 21.17
N TRP A 127 -14.69 -0.06 21.57
CA TRP A 127 -14.40 -0.52 22.93
C TRP A 127 -12.94 -0.30 23.31
N TYR A 128 -11.99 -0.75 22.47
CA TYR A 128 -10.58 -0.61 22.76
C TYR A 128 -10.15 0.86 22.91
N LEU A 129 -10.61 1.72 21.99
CA LEU A 129 -10.30 3.15 22.05
C LEU A 129 -10.89 3.81 23.30
N SER A 130 -12.10 3.43 23.72
CA SER A 130 -12.73 4.01 24.92
C SER A 130 -11.99 3.66 26.22
N GLU A 131 -11.47 2.44 26.32
CA GLU A 131 -10.82 1.94 27.52
C GLU A 131 -9.33 2.34 27.62
N HIS A 132 -8.64 2.39 26.47
CA HIS A 132 -7.18 2.44 26.47
C HIS A 132 -6.59 3.75 25.92
N ILE A 133 -7.32 4.51 25.10
CA ILE A 133 -6.75 5.65 24.36
C ILE A 133 -7.62 6.90 24.53
N LYS A 134 -7.05 7.93 25.17
CA LYS A 134 -7.76 9.20 25.45
C LYS A 134 -7.38 10.36 24.52
N ASP A 135 -6.22 10.30 23.87
CA ASP A 135 -5.70 11.34 22.99
C ASP A 135 -5.05 10.69 21.77
N ALA A 136 -5.77 10.68 20.64
CA ALA A 136 -5.36 9.95 19.47
C ALA A 136 -5.71 10.69 18.18
N VAL A 137 -4.92 10.41 17.14
CA VAL A 137 -5.27 10.63 15.73
C VAL A 137 -5.48 9.27 15.10
N ILE A 138 -6.64 9.06 14.51
CA ILE A 138 -7.06 7.74 14.02
C ILE A 138 -7.00 7.71 12.50
N PHE A 139 -6.21 6.78 11.98
CA PHE A 139 -6.17 6.41 10.56
C PHE A 139 -6.83 5.06 10.39
N ARG A 140 -7.91 5.01 9.65
CA ARG A 140 -8.57 3.77 9.31
C ARG A 140 -8.24 3.39 7.87
N ASP A 141 -7.53 2.29 7.70
CA ASP A 141 -7.35 1.65 6.41
C ASP A 141 -8.63 0.88 6.03
N GLU A 142 -8.85 0.59 4.74
CA GLU A 142 -10.01 -0.16 4.23
C GLU A 142 -11.33 0.62 4.25
N SER A 143 -11.34 1.78 3.61
CA SER A 143 -12.51 2.67 3.51
C SER A 143 -13.76 2.06 2.82
N ARG A 144 -13.63 0.88 2.19
CA ARG A 144 -14.77 0.18 1.55
C ARG A 144 -15.79 -0.37 2.54
N ILE A 145 -15.38 -0.64 3.77
CA ILE A 145 -16.26 -1.14 4.83
C ILE A 145 -16.63 0.03 5.75
N PRO A 146 -17.90 0.50 5.75
CA PRO A 146 -18.30 1.62 6.61
C PRO A 146 -18.18 1.29 8.10
N MET A 147 -17.66 2.22 8.90
CA MET A 147 -17.65 2.13 10.37
C MET A 147 -18.33 3.35 11.03
N PRO A 148 -19.67 3.50 10.91
CA PRO A 148 -20.39 4.68 11.35
C PRO A 148 -20.34 4.91 12.85
N LYS A 149 -20.24 3.85 13.67
CA LYS A 149 -20.13 3.96 15.14
C LYS A 149 -18.74 4.50 15.51
N LEU A 150 -17.68 4.06 14.84
CA LEU A 150 -16.32 4.56 15.04
C LEU A 150 -16.23 6.04 14.66
N VAL A 151 -16.79 6.43 13.51
CA VAL A 151 -16.90 7.83 13.07
C VAL A 151 -17.67 8.67 14.11
N ARG A 152 -18.80 8.16 14.63
CA ARG A 152 -19.59 8.86 15.65
C ARG A 152 -18.81 9.00 16.96
N PHE A 153 -18.14 7.94 17.40
CA PHE A 153 -17.34 7.92 18.61
C PHE A 153 -16.21 8.96 18.56
N THR A 154 -15.46 8.97 17.45
CA THR A 154 -14.35 9.92 17.27
C THR A 154 -14.82 11.38 17.27
N LYS A 155 -15.99 11.65 16.64
CA LYS A 155 -16.60 12.98 16.68
C LYS A 155 -17.06 13.41 18.08
N MET A 156 -17.64 12.50 18.84
CA MET A 156 -18.06 12.79 20.22
C MET A 156 -16.89 13.18 21.12
N LEU A 157 -15.73 12.58 20.89
CA LEU A 157 -14.50 12.87 21.64
C LEU A 157 -13.63 13.95 20.99
N ASN A 158 -14.06 14.51 19.86
CA ASN A 158 -13.30 15.48 19.06
C ASN A 158 -11.89 14.94 18.70
N LEU A 159 -11.80 13.65 18.34
CA LEU A 159 -10.57 13.02 17.87
C LEU A 159 -10.42 13.20 16.35
N PRO A 160 -9.26 13.64 15.83
CA PRO A 160 -8.99 13.61 14.40
C PRO A 160 -9.11 12.19 13.86
N TYR A 161 -9.88 12.05 12.77
CA TYR A 161 -10.18 10.75 12.16
C TYR A 161 -10.05 10.85 10.64
N TYR A 162 -9.31 9.93 10.06
CA TYR A 162 -9.03 9.84 8.63
C TYR A 162 -9.34 8.47 8.09
N GLU A 163 -10.14 8.41 7.02
CA GLU A 163 -10.29 7.22 6.18
C GLU A 163 -9.17 7.22 5.14
N VAL A 164 -8.41 6.14 5.06
CA VAL A 164 -7.30 5.99 4.10
C VAL A 164 -7.80 5.28 2.85
N ILE A 165 -7.59 5.92 1.70
CA ILE A 165 -8.00 5.40 0.39
C ILE A 165 -6.77 4.92 -0.38
N HIS A 166 -6.74 3.62 -0.67
CA HIS A 166 -5.65 2.95 -1.38
C HIS A 166 -5.95 2.64 -2.86
N HIS A 167 -7.12 3.04 -3.38
CA HIS A 167 -7.57 2.76 -4.74
C HIS A 167 -8.17 4.00 -5.41
N SER A 168 -8.31 3.97 -6.74
CA SER A 168 -8.92 5.07 -7.48
C SER A 168 -10.43 5.08 -7.31
N VAL A 169 -10.91 5.89 -6.36
CA VAL A 169 -12.35 6.04 -6.11
C VAL A 169 -13.12 6.66 -7.27
N LEU A 170 -12.44 7.43 -8.14
CA LEU A 170 -13.07 8.08 -9.28
C LEU A 170 -13.25 7.10 -10.46
N GLU A 171 -12.27 6.21 -10.68
CA GLU A 171 -12.31 5.23 -11.75
C GLU A 171 -13.16 4.01 -11.37
N ASP A 172 -13.12 3.60 -10.09
CA ASP A 172 -13.87 2.44 -9.58
C ASP A 172 -15.35 2.75 -9.31
N GLY A 173 -15.83 3.98 -9.54
CA GLY A 173 -17.21 4.38 -9.25
C GLY A 173 -17.56 4.40 -7.76
N PHE A 174 -16.56 4.47 -6.89
CA PHE A 174 -16.73 4.38 -5.42
C PHE A 174 -17.21 5.69 -4.76
N LEU A 175 -17.24 6.80 -5.49
CA LEU A 175 -17.69 8.11 -4.98
C LEU A 175 -19.01 8.11 -4.22
N PRO A 176 -20.06 7.37 -4.66
CA PRO A 176 -21.33 7.35 -3.93
C PRO A 176 -21.22 6.82 -2.49
N GLY A 177 -20.19 6.02 -2.18
CA GLY A 177 -19.91 5.53 -0.84
C GLY A 177 -19.17 6.52 0.08
N LEU A 178 -18.59 7.59 -0.47
CA LEU A 178 -17.86 8.57 0.32
C LEU A 178 -18.80 9.54 1.04
N SER A 179 -18.44 9.91 2.26
CA SER A 179 -19.17 10.85 3.10
C SER A 179 -18.46 12.21 3.19
N ARG A 180 -19.12 13.30 2.87
CA ARG A 180 -18.59 14.66 3.08
C ARG A 180 -18.38 15.03 4.56
N LYS A 181 -18.78 14.17 5.48
CA LYS A 181 -18.62 14.35 6.93
C LYS A 181 -17.35 13.69 7.50
N VAL A 182 -16.56 13.05 6.65
CA VAL A 182 -15.36 12.31 7.01
C VAL A 182 -14.16 12.94 6.30
N SER A 183 -13.01 12.97 6.94
CA SER A 183 -11.75 13.38 6.33
C SER A 183 -11.08 12.17 5.69
N TYR A 184 -10.53 12.36 4.50
CA TYR A 184 -9.86 11.30 3.74
C TYR A 184 -8.37 11.57 3.61
N VAL A 185 -7.59 10.51 3.66
CA VAL A 185 -6.19 10.49 3.27
C VAL A 185 -6.06 9.62 2.03
N VAL A 186 -5.46 10.16 0.99
CA VAL A 186 -5.31 9.48 -0.30
C VAL A 186 -3.84 9.40 -0.72
N ALA A 187 -3.53 8.37 -1.48
CA ALA A 187 -2.17 8.05 -1.91
C ALA A 187 -1.67 8.87 -3.11
N ASN A 188 -2.47 9.81 -3.64
CA ASN A 188 -2.11 10.64 -4.78
C ASN A 188 -2.53 12.10 -4.56
N GLU A 189 -1.61 13.04 -4.83
CA GLU A 189 -1.84 14.48 -4.57
C GLU A 189 -2.92 15.07 -5.48
N ARG A 190 -2.94 14.68 -6.76
CA ARG A 190 -3.96 15.12 -7.72
C ARG A 190 -5.34 14.57 -7.37
N LEU A 191 -5.43 13.30 -6.96
CA LEU A 191 -6.69 12.73 -6.47
C LEU A 191 -7.18 13.45 -5.22
N ALA A 192 -6.28 13.85 -4.29
CA ALA A 192 -6.66 14.65 -3.13
C ALA A 192 -7.30 15.97 -3.55
N GLN A 193 -6.71 16.65 -4.54
CA GLN A 193 -7.25 17.91 -5.06
C GLN A 193 -8.59 17.70 -5.78
N GLU A 194 -8.71 16.68 -6.64
CA GLU A 194 -9.96 16.37 -7.34
C GLU A 194 -11.12 16.09 -6.35
N LEU A 195 -10.85 15.34 -5.28
CA LEU A 195 -11.83 15.12 -4.22
C LEU A 195 -12.17 16.41 -3.44
N ALA A 196 -11.18 17.25 -3.17
CA ALA A 196 -11.42 18.55 -2.52
C ALA A 196 -12.29 19.47 -3.40
N ASP A 197 -12.06 19.51 -4.70
CA ASP A 197 -12.85 20.28 -5.67
C ASP A 197 -14.31 19.77 -5.75
N MET A 198 -14.54 18.49 -5.46
CA MET A 198 -15.88 17.89 -5.33
C MET A 198 -16.53 18.13 -3.95
N GLY A 199 -15.85 18.84 -3.04
CA GLY A 199 -16.34 19.17 -1.70
C GLY A 199 -16.12 18.09 -0.65
N TYR A 200 -15.20 17.15 -0.86
CA TYR A 200 -14.75 16.21 0.16
C TYR A 200 -13.56 16.76 0.93
N HIS A 201 -13.48 16.47 2.21
CA HIS A 201 -12.28 16.77 3.00
C HIS A 201 -11.21 15.72 2.72
N SER A 202 -10.26 16.04 1.86
CA SER A 202 -9.20 15.13 1.43
C SER A 202 -7.82 15.74 1.57
N GLN A 203 -6.84 14.92 1.92
CA GLN A 203 -5.44 15.28 2.03
C GLN A 203 -4.59 14.18 1.41
N PHE A 204 -3.47 14.58 0.80
CA PHE A 204 -2.47 13.65 0.34
C PHE A 204 -1.53 13.27 1.49
N LEU A 205 -1.27 11.96 1.61
CA LEU A 205 -0.17 11.41 2.41
C LEU A 205 0.48 10.30 1.57
N PRO A 206 1.79 10.38 1.27
CA PRO A 206 2.44 9.36 0.47
C PRO A 206 2.38 8.00 1.20
N PRO A 207 1.99 6.93 0.50
CA PRO A 207 1.96 5.60 1.10
C PRO A 207 3.36 5.04 1.36
N MET A 208 4.38 5.65 0.75
CA MET A 208 5.77 5.33 0.96
C MET A 208 6.61 6.60 1.02
N CYS A 209 7.58 6.63 1.95
CA CYS A 209 8.65 7.61 1.97
C CYS A 209 10.02 6.91 1.88
N VAL A 210 10.97 7.57 1.26
CA VAL A 210 12.39 7.17 1.23
C VAL A 210 13.20 8.08 2.16
N ARG A 211 14.40 7.66 2.56
CA ARG A 211 15.33 8.54 3.26
C ARG A 211 16.11 9.35 2.23
N GLU A 212 16.33 10.63 2.48
CA GLU A 212 17.07 11.48 1.52
C GLU A 212 18.46 10.94 1.20
N LYS A 213 19.13 10.34 2.18
CA LYS A 213 20.45 9.72 2.03
C LYS A 213 20.48 8.49 1.11
N ASP A 214 19.31 7.86 0.87
CA ASP A 214 19.18 6.65 0.06
C ASP A 214 18.89 6.99 -1.42
N ILE A 215 18.76 8.28 -1.78
CA ILE A 215 18.55 8.74 -3.15
C ILE A 215 19.87 8.74 -3.91
N ALA A 216 20.00 7.86 -4.90
CA ALA A 216 21.16 7.74 -5.75
C ALA A 216 21.06 8.62 -7.00
N ILE A 217 22.09 9.39 -7.31
CA ILE A 217 22.22 10.11 -8.59
C ILE A 217 23.10 9.27 -9.51
N ARG A 218 22.54 8.86 -10.64
CA ARG A 218 23.27 8.06 -11.63
C ARG A 218 23.28 8.73 -13.00
N THR A 219 24.36 8.55 -13.71
CA THR A 219 24.43 8.70 -15.16
C THR A 219 24.53 7.29 -15.72
N VAL A 220 23.50 6.82 -16.38
CA VAL A 220 23.44 5.46 -16.91
C VAL A 220 23.45 5.51 -18.44
N THR A 221 24.48 4.92 -19.04
CA THR A 221 24.62 4.76 -20.48
C THR A 221 25.36 3.46 -20.76
N PRO A 222 24.78 2.55 -21.54
CA PRO A 222 23.44 2.43 -22.04
C PRO A 222 22.46 1.81 -21.03
N VAL A 223 21.15 1.99 -21.20
CA VAL A 223 20.11 1.37 -20.35
C VAL A 223 19.74 0.02 -20.96
N ARG A 224 20.21 -1.07 -20.37
CA ARG A 224 20.03 -2.42 -20.93
C ARG A 224 19.39 -3.42 -19.99
N ARG A 225 19.67 -3.30 -18.69
CA ARG A 225 19.15 -4.22 -17.68
C ARG A 225 17.96 -3.58 -16.98
N TYR A 226 16.78 -4.03 -17.36
CA TYR A 226 15.54 -3.56 -16.75
C TYR A 226 15.06 -4.49 -15.64
N VAL A 227 14.34 -3.92 -14.70
CA VAL A 227 13.59 -4.64 -13.68
C VAL A 227 12.10 -4.29 -13.76
N TRP A 228 11.26 -5.30 -13.65
CA TRP A 228 9.83 -5.21 -13.43
C TRP A 228 9.52 -5.77 -12.04
N SER A 229 8.79 -5.03 -11.22
CA SER A 229 8.50 -5.42 -9.84
C SER A 229 7.09 -5.07 -9.44
N ALA A 230 6.24 -6.09 -9.30
CA ALA A 230 4.89 -5.97 -8.80
C ALA A 230 4.31 -7.35 -8.47
N HIS A 231 3.16 -7.42 -7.79
CA HIS A 231 2.36 -8.63 -7.83
C HIS A 231 1.75 -8.82 -9.23
N MET A 232 1.53 -10.06 -9.66
CA MET A 232 1.12 -10.38 -11.04
C MET A 232 -0.41 -10.37 -11.24
N GLY A 233 -1.11 -9.36 -10.65
CA GLY A 233 -2.54 -9.15 -10.92
C GLY A 233 -2.79 -8.53 -12.30
N ASP A 234 -4.00 -8.74 -12.84
CA ASP A 234 -4.36 -8.34 -14.21
C ASP A 234 -4.08 -6.86 -14.50
N TYR A 235 -4.36 -5.97 -13.55
CA TYR A 235 -4.14 -4.53 -13.74
C TYR A 235 -2.65 -4.12 -13.80
N LYS A 236 -1.72 -4.99 -13.39
CA LYS A 236 -0.28 -4.77 -13.59
C LYS A 236 0.17 -5.09 -15.01
N ASN A 237 -0.70 -5.77 -15.79
CA ASN A 237 -0.55 -6.04 -17.22
C ASN A 237 0.84 -6.60 -17.59
N PHE A 238 1.32 -7.57 -16.80
CA PHE A 238 2.62 -8.19 -17.02
C PHE A 238 2.75 -8.84 -18.42
N ALA A 239 1.65 -9.34 -18.97
CA ALA A 239 1.62 -9.87 -20.33
C ALA A 239 2.08 -8.85 -21.39
N GLN A 240 1.82 -7.55 -21.20
CA GLN A 240 2.35 -6.49 -22.08
C GLN A 240 3.88 -6.39 -21.97
N ALA A 241 4.43 -6.44 -20.77
CA ALA A 241 5.89 -6.45 -20.61
C ALA A 241 6.54 -7.62 -21.36
N LEU A 242 5.94 -8.80 -21.28
CA LEU A 242 6.42 -9.98 -22.00
C LEU A 242 6.33 -9.80 -23.53
N ARG A 243 5.22 -9.26 -24.07
CA ARG A 243 5.09 -8.99 -25.52
C ARG A 243 6.12 -7.97 -26.01
N VAL A 244 6.34 -6.90 -25.23
CA VAL A 244 7.38 -5.90 -25.52
C VAL A 244 8.76 -6.55 -25.55
N MET A 245 9.10 -7.36 -24.54
CA MET A 245 10.40 -8.04 -24.47
C MET A 245 10.59 -9.05 -25.60
N ASN A 246 9.53 -9.75 -26.02
CA ASN A 246 9.59 -10.68 -27.16
C ASN A 246 9.96 -9.97 -28.49
N ARG A 247 9.67 -8.67 -28.60
CA ARG A 247 10.03 -7.84 -29.77
C ARG A 247 11.43 -7.24 -29.67
N LEU A 248 12.12 -7.46 -28.56
CA LEU A 248 13.46 -6.95 -28.27
C LEU A 248 14.52 -8.05 -28.14
N ILE A 249 14.20 -9.27 -28.57
CA ILE A 249 15.13 -10.44 -28.50
C ILE A 249 16.40 -10.28 -29.35
N ASP A 250 16.36 -9.41 -30.35
CA ASP A 250 17.47 -9.05 -31.23
C ASP A 250 18.39 -7.96 -30.64
N THR A 251 18.08 -7.48 -29.43
CA THR A 251 18.83 -6.43 -28.73
C THR A 251 19.59 -6.99 -27.54
N SER A 252 20.36 -6.13 -26.86
CA SER A 252 21.01 -6.46 -25.58
C SER A 252 20.14 -6.14 -24.36
N ILE A 253 18.86 -5.80 -24.57
CA ILE A 253 17.93 -5.46 -23.50
C ILE A 253 17.43 -6.72 -22.82
N THR A 254 17.51 -6.75 -21.48
CA THR A 254 17.04 -7.84 -20.63
C THR A 254 16.07 -7.32 -19.56
N LEU A 255 15.18 -8.19 -19.08
CA LEU A 255 14.22 -7.90 -18.03
C LEU A 255 14.27 -8.96 -16.93
N ASP A 256 14.58 -8.54 -15.73
CA ASP A 256 14.41 -9.35 -14.53
C ASP A 256 13.07 -9.02 -13.86
N VAL A 257 12.38 -10.06 -13.39
CA VAL A 257 11.00 -9.98 -12.91
C VAL A 257 10.91 -10.42 -11.46
N TYR A 258 10.45 -9.53 -10.59
CA TYR A 258 10.22 -9.80 -9.17
C TYR A 258 8.73 -9.70 -8.81
N GLY A 259 8.29 -10.60 -7.94
CA GLY A 259 6.92 -10.65 -7.42
C GLY A 259 6.07 -11.76 -8.04
N GLY A 260 4.91 -11.99 -7.45
CA GLY A 260 4.06 -13.13 -7.80
C GLY A 260 4.70 -14.49 -7.45
N THR A 261 4.02 -15.55 -7.84
CA THR A 261 4.52 -16.94 -7.74
C THR A 261 5.09 -17.40 -9.08
N GLN A 262 5.85 -18.49 -9.09
CA GLN A 262 6.29 -19.13 -10.34
C GLN A 262 5.08 -19.52 -11.21
N GLU A 263 4.01 -20.01 -10.60
CA GLU A 263 2.78 -20.36 -11.30
C GLU A 263 2.13 -19.15 -11.99
N ASP A 264 2.10 -17.97 -11.33
CA ASP A 264 1.57 -16.75 -11.92
C ASP A 264 2.44 -16.31 -13.11
N PHE A 265 3.77 -16.36 -12.97
CA PHE A 265 4.69 -16.06 -14.05
C PHE A 265 4.48 -16.98 -15.27
N ASP A 266 4.40 -18.29 -15.03
CA ASP A 266 4.21 -19.28 -16.08
C ASP A 266 2.86 -19.12 -16.81
N LYS A 267 1.79 -18.75 -16.09
CA LYS A 267 0.49 -18.40 -16.70
C LYS A 267 0.60 -17.24 -17.67
N HIS A 268 1.29 -16.16 -17.29
CA HIS A 268 1.48 -15.01 -18.17
C HIS A 268 2.36 -15.35 -19.38
N CYS A 269 3.41 -16.15 -19.20
CA CYS A 269 4.22 -16.65 -20.33
C CYS A 269 3.37 -17.49 -21.30
N ALA A 270 2.51 -18.36 -20.79
CA ALA A 270 1.63 -19.18 -21.62
C ALA A 270 0.67 -18.34 -22.48
N VAL A 271 0.15 -17.22 -21.97
CA VAL A 271 -0.74 -16.31 -22.71
C VAL A 271 -0.09 -15.74 -23.97
N ILE A 272 1.24 -15.54 -23.99
CA ILE A 272 1.97 -14.99 -25.14
C ILE A 272 2.68 -16.07 -25.98
N GLY A 273 2.46 -17.36 -25.67
CA GLY A 273 3.06 -18.48 -26.39
C GLY A 273 4.44 -18.91 -25.91
N GLY A 274 4.91 -18.47 -24.76
CA GLY A 274 6.17 -18.84 -24.12
C GLY A 274 6.91 -17.67 -23.50
N CYS A 275 7.88 -17.95 -22.62
CA CYS A 275 8.69 -16.90 -22.02
C CYS A 275 9.75 -16.40 -23.01
N PRO A 276 9.88 -15.06 -23.24
CA PRO A 276 10.95 -14.50 -24.06
C PRO A 276 12.34 -14.83 -23.45
N PRO A 277 13.35 -15.17 -24.28
CA PRO A 277 14.66 -15.60 -23.80
C PRO A 277 15.47 -14.50 -23.07
N ASN A 278 15.08 -13.24 -23.23
CA ASN A 278 15.65 -12.06 -22.57
C ASN A 278 14.89 -11.65 -21.31
N VAL A 279 13.99 -12.52 -20.78
CA VAL A 279 13.26 -12.33 -19.53
C VAL A 279 13.66 -13.40 -18.52
N THR A 280 13.95 -12.99 -17.29
CA THR A 280 14.33 -13.90 -16.19
C THR A 280 13.42 -13.65 -14.97
N TYR A 281 12.73 -14.70 -14.51
CA TYR A 281 11.99 -14.64 -13.25
C TYR A 281 12.92 -14.81 -12.05
N ARG A 282 12.83 -13.90 -11.09
CA ARG A 282 13.65 -13.84 -9.88
C ARG A 282 12.88 -14.20 -8.61
N GLY A 283 11.56 -14.34 -8.71
CA GLY A 283 10.71 -14.71 -7.58
C GLY A 283 10.30 -13.55 -6.69
N LEU A 284 9.70 -13.90 -5.57
CA LEU A 284 9.32 -12.96 -4.52
C LEU A 284 10.50 -12.74 -3.58
N VAL A 285 10.86 -11.48 -3.35
CA VAL A 285 11.96 -11.08 -2.47
C VAL A 285 11.49 -10.02 -1.47
N VAL A 286 12.13 -9.95 -0.31
CA VAL A 286 11.83 -8.93 0.70
C VAL A 286 12.21 -7.52 0.20
N ARG A 287 13.31 -7.43 -0.56
CA ARG A 287 13.79 -6.20 -1.17
C ARG A 287 14.30 -6.48 -2.57
N VAL A 288 13.81 -5.71 -3.55
CA VAL A 288 14.33 -5.73 -4.92
C VAL A 288 15.68 -5.01 -4.96
N PRO A 289 16.73 -5.62 -5.52
CA PRO A 289 18.05 -5.00 -5.62
C PRO A 289 18.10 -4.02 -6.80
N TYR A 290 17.36 -2.91 -6.72
CA TYR A 290 17.29 -1.91 -7.80
C TYR A 290 18.65 -1.37 -8.22
N GLU A 291 19.61 -1.32 -7.28
CA GLU A 291 20.97 -0.89 -7.52
C GLU A 291 21.73 -1.69 -8.57
N GLU A 292 21.29 -2.88 -8.92
CA GLU A 292 21.89 -3.77 -9.92
C GLU A 292 21.40 -3.53 -11.34
N TYR A 293 20.37 -2.67 -11.52
CA TYR A 293 19.71 -2.42 -12.80
C TYR A 293 19.97 -1.02 -13.33
N ASP A 294 19.69 -0.84 -14.63
CA ASP A 294 19.82 0.44 -15.32
C ASP A 294 18.45 1.13 -15.46
N GLY A 295 17.40 0.33 -15.63
CA GLY A 295 16.05 0.80 -15.90
C GLY A 295 14.98 0.05 -15.13
N PHE A 296 13.84 0.70 -14.99
CA PHE A 296 12.61 0.15 -14.42
C PHE A 296 11.51 0.19 -15.47
N LEU A 297 10.81 -0.92 -15.65
CA LEU A 297 9.67 -1.05 -16.56
C LEU A 297 8.38 -1.28 -15.77
N SER A 298 7.36 -0.47 -16.01
CA SER A 298 6.01 -0.71 -15.49
C SER A 298 4.97 -0.66 -16.59
N THR A 299 4.20 -1.72 -16.70
CA THR A 299 3.09 -1.86 -17.65
C THR A 299 1.71 -1.76 -16.97
N SER A 300 1.67 -1.28 -15.74
CA SER A 300 0.44 -1.17 -14.94
C SER A 300 -0.56 -0.22 -15.58
N HIS A 301 -1.82 -0.67 -15.73
CA HIS A 301 -2.93 0.17 -16.22
C HIS A 301 -3.64 0.93 -15.10
N HIS A 302 -3.34 0.59 -13.85
CA HIS A 302 -3.99 1.18 -12.68
C HIS A 302 -3.02 1.31 -11.53
N GLU A 303 -2.74 2.54 -11.12
CA GLU A 303 -1.88 2.91 -9.99
C GLU A 303 -2.38 4.20 -9.35
N LEU A 304 -2.13 4.38 -8.05
CA LEU A 304 -2.29 5.67 -7.40
C LEU A 304 -0.96 6.34 -7.04
N PHE A 305 0.04 5.54 -6.71
CA PHE A 305 1.34 6.07 -6.27
C PHE A 305 2.52 5.29 -6.84
N SER A 306 2.43 3.98 -7.04
CA SER A 306 3.51 3.10 -7.51
C SER A 306 4.79 3.14 -6.66
N ASN A 307 4.77 2.46 -5.51
CA ASN A 307 5.93 2.35 -4.62
C ASN A 307 7.18 1.86 -5.37
N ALA A 308 7.04 0.81 -6.20
CA ALA A 308 8.14 0.26 -6.99
C ALA A 308 8.81 1.29 -7.92
N CYS A 309 8.01 2.18 -8.53
CA CYS A 309 8.54 3.25 -9.36
C CYS A 309 9.33 4.29 -8.53
N ILE A 310 8.83 4.67 -7.34
CA ILE A 310 9.54 5.58 -6.43
C ILE A 310 10.84 4.95 -5.93
N GLU A 311 10.84 3.66 -5.57
CA GLU A 311 12.06 2.93 -5.16
C GLU A 311 13.08 2.86 -6.29
N ALA A 312 12.62 2.56 -7.51
CA ALA A 312 13.48 2.55 -8.69
C ALA A 312 14.09 3.93 -8.98
N MET A 313 13.28 4.99 -8.95
CA MET A 313 13.76 6.37 -9.11
C MET A 313 14.73 6.76 -8.00
N ALA A 314 14.45 6.39 -6.75
CA ALA A 314 15.36 6.63 -5.62
C ALA A 314 16.70 5.94 -5.81
N SER A 315 16.71 4.76 -6.44
CA SER A 315 17.92 4.03 -6.80
C SER A 315 18.63 4.54 -8.07
N GLY A 316 18.08 5.59 -8.69
CA GLY A 316 18.65 6.24 -9.89
C GLY A 316 18.41 5.46 -11.19
N LEU A 317 17.34 4.65 -11.28
CA LEU A 317 17.00 3.93 -12.49
C LEU A 317 16.22 4.83 -13.47
N LYS A 318 16.43 4.61 -14.76
CA LYS A 318 15.55 5.15 -15.81
C LYS A 318 14.21 4.45 -15.78
N CYS A 319 13.12 5.22 -15.61
CA CYS A 319 11.78 4.66 -15.58
C CYS A 319 11.07 4.79 -16.92
N VAL A 320 10.53 3.67 -17.41
CA VAL A 320 9.62 3.60 -18.55
C VAL A 320 8.30 3.01 -18.05
N VAL A 321 7.23 3.77 -18.12
CA VAL A 321 5.97 3.43 -17.44
C VAL A 321 4.77 3.68 -18.35
N THR A 322 3.64 3.05 -18.03
CA THR A 322 2.41 3.21 -18.81
C THR A 322 1.90 4.65 -18.75
N ASP A 323 1.44 5.19 -19.88
CA ASP A 323 0.78 6.50 -19.93
C ASP A 323 -0.63 6.43 -19.35
N ILE A 324 -0.74 6.55 -18.03
CA ILE A 324 -2.00 6.60 -17.27
C ILE A 324 -2.13 7.90 -16.49
N LYS A 325 -3.36 8.28 -16.15
CA LYS A 325 -3.72 9.57 -15.56
C LYS A 325 -2.88 9.90 -14.34
N TYR A 326 -2.81 9.00 -13.38
CA TYR A 326 -1.92 9.08 -12.23
C TYR A 326 -1.39 7.69 -11.85
N PRO A 327 -0.22 7.62 -11.22
CA PRO A 327 0.69 8.73 -10.88
C PRO A 327 1.65 9.10 -12.02
N PHE A 328 1.68 8.32 -13.12
CA PHE A 328 2.79 8.32 -14.07
C PHE A 328 2.87 9.59 -14.92
N ARG A 329 1.73 10.17 -15.33
CA ARG A 329 1.73 11.49 -15.98
C ARG A 329 2.22 12.60 -15.06
N ASP A 330 1.89 12.51 -13.77
CA ASP A 330 2.39 13.47 -12.78
C ASP A 330 3.91 13.30 -12.62
N TYR A 331 4.41 12.04 -12.56
CA TYR A 331 5.84 11.76 -12.46
C TYR A 331 6.61 12.24 -13.71
N ALA A 332 6.07 12.01 -14.91
CA ALA A 332 6.68 12.49 -16.14
C ALA A 332 6.75 14.02 -16.20
N THR A 333 5.68 14.71 -15.78
CA THR A 333 5.62 16.17 -15.71
C THR A 333 6.63 16.72 -14.70
N ASP A 334 6.63 16.18 -13.48
CA ASP A 334 7.47 16.61 -12.38
C ASP A 334 8.95 16.31 -12.62
N SER A 335 9.27 15.23 -13.33
CA SER A 335 10.63 14.88 -13.75
C SER A 335 11.07 15.50 -15.07
N ARG A 336 10.27 16.42 -15.63
CA ARG A 336 10.53 17.09 -16.93
C ARG A 336 10.82 16.11 -18.08
N GLY A 337 10.12 14.98 -18.09
CA GLY A 337 10.25 13.93 -19.11
C GLY A 337 11.38 12.93 -18.86
N GLU A 338 12.10 13.01 -17.73
CA GLU A 338 13.05 11.94 -17.37
C GLU A 338 12.34 10.60 -17.11
N VAL A 339 11.11 10.59 -16.58
CA VAL A 339 10.22 9.42 -16.63
C VAL A 339 9.56 9.38 -18.00
N SER A 340 9.79 8.28 -18.73
CA SER A 340 9.24 8.08 -20.07
C SER A 340 7.88 7.40 -20.02
N LEU A 341 6.92 7.91 -20.80
CA LEU A 341 5.57 7.36 -20.92
C LEU A 341 5.43 6.55 -22.21
N ALA A 342 4.77 5.41 -22.13
CA ALA A 342 4.38 4.58 -23.27
C ALA A 342 3.04 3.89 -22.96
N TYR A 343 2.18 3.69 -23.94
CA TYR A 343 0.89 3.02 -23.77
C TYR A 343 0.79 1.72 -24.59
N THR A 344 1.17 1.78 -25.84
CA THR A 344 1.16 0.63 -26.75
C THR A 344 2.47 -0.16 -26.71
N ASP A 345 2.42 -1.43 -27.13
CA ASP A 345 3.62 -2.27 -27.27
C ASP A 345 4.66 -1.59 -28.19
N ASP A 346 4.22 -0.89 -29.27
CA ASP A 346 5.11 -0.16 -30.18
C ASP A 346 5.84 1.00 -29.51
N GLU A 347 5.12 1.79 -28.72
CA GLU A 347 5.71 2.90 -27.97
C GLU A 347 6.71 2.42 -26.94
N PHE A 348 6.41 1.35 -26.20
CA PHE A 348 7.36 0.74 -25.27
C PHE A 348 8.62 0.26 -25.99
N VAL A 349 8.47 -0.48 -27.09
CA VAL A 349 9.63 -0.98 -27.88
C VAL A 349 10.48 0.19 -28.39
N THR A 350 9.87 1.24 -28.94
CA THR A 350 10.56 2.43 -29.40
C THR A 350 11.33 3.11 -28.29
N CYS A 351 10.67 3.36 -27.15
CA CYS A 351 11.27 3.99 -26.00
C CYS A 351 12.47 3.21 -25.44
N LEU A 352 12.35 1.88 -25.30
CA LEU A 352 13.43 1.03 -24.80
C LEU A 352 14.61 0.98 -25.75
N ARG A 353 14.39 0.95 -27.08
CA ARG A 353 15.46 1.01 -28.10
C ARG A 353 16.21 2.36 -28.09
N GLU A 354 15.49 3.46 -27.99
CA GLU A 354 16.10 4.80 -27.89
C GLU A 354 16.97 4.96 -26.67
N LEU A 355 16.53 4.40 -25.52
CA LEU A 355 17.28 4.47 -24.27
C LEU A 355 18.51 3.57 -24.24
N GLN A 356 18.56 2.53 -25.07
CA GLN A 356 19.73 1.66 -25.18
C GLN A 356 20.98 2.42 -25.67
N ASP A 357 20.77 3.47 -26.49
CA ASP A 357 21.85 4.20 -27.16
C ASP A 357 21.98 5.66 -26.66
N SER A 358 21.13 6.07 -25.70
CA SER A 358 21.08 7.45 -25.19
C SER A 358 21.84 7.60 -23.89
N VAL A 359 22.41 8.81 -23.68
CA VAL A 359 22.89 9.24 -22.36
C VAL A 359 21.72 9.71 -21.52
N PHE A 360 21.60 9.20 -20.31
CA PHE A 360 20.51 9.50 -19.42
C PHE A 360 21.01 10.01 -18.06
N HIS A 361 20.31 11.00 -17.51
CA HIS A 361 20.53 11.55 -16.19
C HIS A 361 19.28 11.39 -15.33
N THR A 362 19.43 11.34 -14.01
CA THR A 362 18.32 11.16 -13.05
C THR A 362 18.09 12.40 -12.16
N VAL A 363 18.46 13.58 -12.62
CA VAL A 363 18.46 14.81 -11.79
C VAL A 363 17.04 15.20 -11.39
N TYR A 364 16.14 15.31 -12.36
CA TYR A 364 14.75 15.72 -12.10
C TYR A 364 13.90 14.61 -11.50
N GLN A 365 14.17 13.35 -11.85
CA GLN A 365 13.63 12.19 -11.15
C GLN A 365 13.97 12.24 -9.64
N ASN A 366 15.20 12.56 -9.31
CA ASN A 366 15.63 12.68 -7.92
C ASN A 366 14.97 13.88 -7.22
N GLU A 367 14.75 15.01 -7.91
CA GLU A 367 13.96 16.13 -7.37
C GLU A 367 12.53 15.71 -7.07
N LEU A 368 11.91 14.91 -7.96
CA LEU A 368 10.60 14.34 -7.74
C LEU A 368 10.59 13.42 -6.51
N VAL A 369 11.53 12.48 -6.40
CA VAL A 369 11.62 11.56 -5.27
C VAL A 369 11.79 12.28 -3.94
N ARG A 370 12.56 13.39 -3.91
CA ARG A 370 12.70 14.23 -2.71
C ARG A 370 11.40 14.83 -2.19
N LYS A 371 10.34 14.90 -3.01
CA LYS A 371 8.99 15.26 -2.53
C LYS A 371 8.45 14.23 -1.53
N TYR A 372 8.91 12.99 -1.58
CA TYR A 372 8.45 11.83 -0.82
C TYR A 372 9.49 11.33 0.19
N THR A 373 10.32 12.22 0.75
CA THR A 373 11.28 11.84 1.79
C THR A 373 10.66 11.94 3.19
N TYR A 374 11.14 11.08 4.10
CA TYR A 374 10.74 11.13 5.51
C TYR A 374 11.04 12.51 6.12
N GLU A 375 12.20 13.08 5.80
CA GLU A 375 12.65 14.37 6.31
C GLU A 375 11.68 15.49 5.94
N ARG A 376 11.17 15.45 4.72
CA ARG A 376 10.18 16.43 4.23
C ARG A 376 8.79 16.20 4.83
N TRP A 377 8.40 14.95 5.03
CA TRP A 377 7.05 14.61 5.51
C TRP A 377 6.89 14.63 7.02
N ALA A 378 7.97 14.52 7.81
CA ALA A 378 7.87 14.53 9.26
C ALA A 378 7.11 15.76 9.80
N SER A 379 7.48 16.97 9.39
CA SER A 379 6.80 18.20 9.83
C SER A 379 5.39 18.35 9.27
N ARG A 380 5.13 17.86 8.04
CA ARG A 380 3.78 17.88 7.44
C ARG A 380 2.85 16.93 8.19
N PHE A 381 3.32 15.71 8.46
CA PHE A 381 2.59 14.72 9.24
C PHE A 381 2.28 15.22 10.65
N SER A 382 3.26 15.85 11.32
CA SER A 382 3.03 16.47 12.63
C SER A 382 1.91 17.51 12.60
N ARG A 383 1.90 18.41 11.60
CA ARG A 383 0.81 19.41 11.45
C ARG A 383 -0.54 18.76 11.17
N MET A 384 -0.57 17.68 10.36
CA MET A 384 -1.78 16.92 10.07
C MET A 384 -2.36 16.27 11.34
N CYS A 385 -1.48 15.83 12.25
CA CYS A 385 -1.85 15.20 13.51
C CYS A 385 -2.05 16.18 14.68
N SER A 386 -1.66 17.45 14.53
CA SER A 386 -1.88 18.47 15.54
C SER A 386 -3.32 18.98 15.50
N ARG A 387 -3.95 19.14 16.67
CA ARG A 387 -5.28 19.72 16.84
C ARG A 387 -5.27 21.23 16.73
#